data_daa78d5960dbe77c45e1ec1eb0393d75
#
_entry.id   daa78d5960dbe77c45e1ec1eb0393d75
#
_cell.length_a   1.000
_cell.length_b   1.000
_cell.length_c   1.000
_cell.angle_alpha   90.00
_cell.angle_beta   90.00
_cell.angle_gamma   90.00
#
_symmetry.space_group_name_H-M   'P 1'
#
loop_
_entity.id
_entity.type
_entity.pdbx_description
1 polymer ?
#
loop_
_entity_poly.entity_id
_entity_poly.type
_entity_poly.pdbx_seq_one_letter_code
_entity_poly.pdbx_strand_id
1 'polypeptide(L)'
;MEKSLPFFGTPLARYAARLIFVGSMFASTLTLAQTKDPFVENVMKEAMTNSQLEKLAHELLDVVGPRLVGTPQMKQAGDWAVKKYTDWGISARMENWGQWRGWERGITHIDLVSPRVRSLEGTQLAWSPSTKGKGIKAEAIVLPEVADSLAFLAWLPKVKGKLVLISVSQTSGRPDKNIEEFATPTVLAKMKKERADATIAWRARLAKTGLNAKNLALALENAGAAGIIINNWSQGFGVDKIFGANTKKIPTLDLSVEDYGLVYRLAESGANPMLQIKSESKELGLVPTFNTFAEIKGSEKPNEYVMLSAHFDSWDGASGATDNGSGTIMMMETMRLLKKFYPNPKRTILVGHWASEEQGLNGSRAFVEDHPEIIKNLQVLFNQDNGTGRVSNIAGQGFAKAKDFITKWLEKVPDTIKNQIKTTFPGSPGGGGSDYASFVAAGAPGFSLSSNSWDYSTYTWHTNRDTYDKLAFDEIKSNVVLAAILVYMACEDPEKMPTDKATSLGVNPRTGQPATWPTPVKANRKGGVD
;
A
#
# COMPACT_ATOMS: atom_id res chain seq x y z
N MET A 1 -13.73 45.28 47.49
CA MET A 1 -12.57 45.39 48.40
C MET A 1 -11.40 44.82 47.66
N GLU A 2 -10.74 45.60 46.84
CA GLU A 2 -9.60 46.52 47.05
C GLU A 2 -8.58 46.03 48.08
N LYS A 3 -7.36 45.74 47.58
CA LYS A 3 -6.09 46.45 47.84
C LYS A 3 -4.95 45.55 47.34
N SER A 4 -4.23 45.88 46.35
CA SER A 4 -3.16 46.87 46.15
C SER A 4 -1.76 46.28 46.37
N LEU A 5 -0.94 46.36 45.31
CA LEU A 5 0.52 46.23 45.25
C LEU A 5 1.27 47.18 46.18
N PRO A 6 2.58 47.02 46.46
CA PRO A 6 3.48 47.92 45.79
C PRO A 6 4.85 47.38 45.30
N PHE A 7 5.35 48.12 44.41
CA PHE A 7 6.61 48.34 43.72
C PHE A 7 7.84 48.66 44.65
N PHE A 8 9.01 48.71 43.94
CA PHE A 8 10.36 49.26 44.25
C PHE A 8 11.40 48.19 44.65
N GLY A 9 12.62 48.20 44.11
CA GLY A 9 13.38 49.07 43.25
C GLY A 9 14.81 48.57 43.15
N THR A 10 15.50 48.84 42.07
CA THR A 10 16.94 48.64 41.86
C THR A 10 17.80 49.56 42.73
N PRO A 11 19.12 49.35 42.91
CA PRO A 11 20.07 50.05 42.06
C PRO A 11 21.40 49.33 41.72
N LEU A 12 22.00 49.88 40.64
CA LEU A 12 23.37 49.79 40.12
C LEU A 12 24.50 50.05 41.15
N ALA A 13 25.68 49.43 40.90
CA ALA A 13 27.02 50.09 40.77
C ALA A 13 28.16 49.08 40.81
N ARG A 14 28.93 48.89 39.74
CA ARG A 14 30.21 49.53 39.35
C ARG A 14 31.52 48.91 39.88
N TYR A 15 32.45 48.62 38.89
CA TYR A 15 33.93 48.55 38.87
C TYR A 15 34.61 47.32 39.52
N ALA A 16 35.51 46.59 38.85
CA ALA A 16 36.78 47.00 38.28
C ALA A 16 37.47 45.90 37.48
N ALA A 17 38.20 46.30 36.48
CA ALA A 17 39.05 45.48 35.62
C ALA A 17 40.26 44.89 36.35
N ARG A 18 40.63 43.67 36.00
CA ARG A 18 42.04 43.20 36.06
C ARG A 18 42.35 42.37 34.83
N LEU A 19 43.19 42.90 33.96
CA LEU A 19 43.93 42.20 32.93
C LEU A 19 44.85 41.13 33.56
N ILE A 20 44.78 39.91 33.09
CA ILE A 20 45.88 38.97 33.17
C ILE A 20 46.07 38.38 31.77
N PHE A 21 47.21 38.73 31.19
CA PHE A 21 47.77 38.19 29.96
C PHE A 21 48.30 36.79 30.25
N VAL A 22 47.72 35.74 29.60
CA VAL A 22 48.35 34.43 29.54
C VAL A 22 48.22 33.88 28.14
N GLY A 23 49.35 33.47 27.65
CA GLY A 23 49.71 33.19 26.26
C GLY A 23 48.82 32.28 25.47
N SER A 24 48.73 32.60 24.22
CA SER A 24 48.13 31.86 23.13
C SER A 24 48.92 30.60 22.84
N MET A 25 48.38 29.43 23.20
CA MET A 25 48.67 28.20 22.47
C MET A 25 47.56 28.04 21.41
N PHE A 26 47.87 28.39 20.19
CA PHE A 26 47.10 27.98 19.02
C PHE A 26 47.19 26.47 18.86
N ALA A 27 46.30 25.71 19.48
CA ALA A 27 45.98 24.39 19.06
C ALA A 27 45.10 24.52 17.79
N SER A 28 45.74 24.47 16.61
CA SER A 28 45.07 24.26 15.36
C SER A 28 44.37 22.92 15.38
N THR A 29 43.15 22.88 15.86
CA THR A 29 42.25 21.77 15.51
C THR A 29 42.00 21.88 14.03
N LEU A 30 42.74 21.11 13.23
CA LEU A 30 42.34 20.74 11.90
C LEU A 30 41.02 19.98 12.05
N THR A 31 39.92 20.72 12.05
CA THR A 31 38.63 20.19 11.66
C THR A 31 38.82 19.77 10.21
N LEU A 32 39.06 18.48 9.98
CA LEU A 32 38.86 17.86 8.69
C LEU A 32 37.41 18.18 8.32
N ALA A 33 37.22 19.24 7.55
CA ALA A 33 35.97 19.48 6.86
C ALA A 33 35.75 18.21 6.04
N GLN A 34 34.82 17.37 6.47
CA GLN A 34 34.36 16.23 5.73
C GLN A 34 33.91 16.81 4.39
N THR A 35 34.68 16.58 3.33
CA THR A 35 34.33 17.06 1.99
C THR A 35 32.99 16.46 1.67
N LYS A 36 31.98 17.30 1.65
CA LYS A 36 30.60 16.88 1.34
C LYS A 36 30.61 16.30 -0.05
N ASP A 37 30.04 15.10 -0.19
CA ASP A 37 29.94 14.41 -1.46
C ASP A 37 29.04 15.23 -2.41
N PRO A 38 29.55 15.74 -3.56
CA PRO A 38 28.78 16.58 -4.46
C PRO A 38 27.50 15.91 -4.98
N PHE A 39 27.49 14.59 -5.14
CA PHE A 39 26.28 13.85 -5.51
C PHE A 39 25.20 13.99 -4.44
N VAL A 40 25.55 13.78 -3.17
CA VAL A 40 24.62 13.86 -2.03
C VAL A 40 24.03 15.27 -1.91
N GLU A 41 24.88 16.31 -2.00
CA GLU A 41 24.42 17.71 -1.93
C GLU A 41 23.47 18.07 -3.07
N ASN A 42 23.79 17.68 -4.30
CA ASN A 42 22.96 17.95 -5.47
C ASN A 42 21.62 17.23 -5.41
N VAL A 43 21.62 15.94 -5.02
CA VAL A 43 20.39 15.15 -4.85
C VAL A 43 19.49 15.75 -3.77
N MET A 44 20.06 16.08 -2.59
CA MET A 44 19.29 16.73 -1.52
C MET A 44 18.67 18.05 -1.99
N LYS A 45 19.49 18.92 -2.59
CA LYS A 45 19.00 20.22 -3.07
C LYS A 45 17.88 20.05 -4.08
N GLU A 46 18.07 19.22 -5.09
CA GLU A 46 17.08 19.03 -6.17
C GLU A 46 15.79 18.39 -5.64
N ALA A 47 15.88 17.36 -4.79
CA ALA A 47 14.72 16.70 -4.21
C ALA A 47 13.88 17.66 -3.34
N MET A 48 14.52 18.60 -2.64
CA MET A 48 13.80 19.53 -1.75
C MET A 48 13.27 20.77 -2.48
N THR A 49 13.93 21.24 -3.56
CA THR A 49 13.59 22.52 -4.20
C THR A 49 12.94 22.40 -5.57
N ASN A 50 13.17 21.29 -6.29
CA ASN A 50 12.69 21.09 -7.67
C ASN A 50 12.09 19.68 -7.86
N SER A 51 11.52 19.11 -6.80
CA SER A 51 10.83 17.83 -6.85
C SER A 51 9.71 17.82 -7.87
N GLN A 52 9.56 16.71 -8.58
CA GLN A 52 8.42 16.49 -9.47
C GLN A 52 7.35 15.59 -8.86
N LEU A 53 7.46 15.23 -7.59
CA LEU A 53 6.57 14.28 -6.92
C LEU A 53 5.10 14.70 -7.01
N GLU A 54 4.77 15.96 -6.71
CA GLU A 54 3.40 16.47 -6.75
C GLU A 54 2.80 16.37 -8.16
N LYS A 55 3.62 16.69 -9.18
CA LYS A 55 3.21 16.58 -10.59
C LYS A 55 3.01 15.13 -11.02
N LEU A 56 3.96 14.25 -10.65
CA LEU A 56 3.85 12.81 -10.94
C LEU A 56 2.64 12.20 -10.24
N ALA A 57 2.40 12.58 -8.98
CA ALA A 57 1.24 12.14 -8.22
C ALA A 57 -0.06 12.56 -8.90
N HIS A 58 -0.21 13.84 -9.26
CA HIS A 58 -1.40 14.33 -9.96
C HIS A 58 -1.65 13.57 -11.27
N GLU A 59 -0.62 13.42 -12.11
CA GLU A 59 -0.76 12.72 -13.38
C GLU A 59 -1.14 11.23 -13.20
N LEU A 60 -0.55 10.55 -12.20
CA LEU A 60 -0.82 9.13 -11.95
C LEU A 60 -2.15 8.89 -11.23
N LEU A 61 -2.45 9.69 -10.19
CA LEU A 61 -3.54 9.40 -9.28
C LEU A 61 -4.86 10.07 -9.67
N ASP A 62 -4.79 11.31 -10.22
CA ASP A 62 -5.98 12.06 -10.58
C ASP A 62 -6.33 11.91 -12.07
N VAL A 63 -5.30 11.81 -12.96
CA VAL A 63 -5.54 11.72 -14.40
C VAL A 63 -5.69 10.27 -14.87
N VAL A 64 -4.78 9.37 -14.48
CA VAL A 64 -4.89 7.93 -14.77
C VAL A 64 -5.89 7.27 -13.82
N GLY A 65 -5.73 7.49 -12.52
CA GLY A 65 -6.59 6.94 -11.47
C GLY A 65 -6.21 5.53 -11.03
N PRO A 66 -7.19 4.71 -10.60
CA PRO A 66 -6.97 3.35 -10.12
C PRO A 66 -6.38 2.45 -11.21
N ARG A 67 -5.44 1.59 -10.80
CA ARG A 67 -4.60 0.79 -11.71
C ARG A 67 -4.76 -0.71 -11.47
N LEU A 68 -6.00 -1.16 -11.33
CA LEU A 68 -6.29 -2.59 -11.13
C LEU A 68 -5.76 -3.41 -12.31
N VAL A 69 -5.13 -4.56 -12.03
CA VAL A 69 -4.64 -5.44 -13.09
C VAL A 69 -5.75 -5.85 -14.06
N GLY A 70 -5.46 -5.81 -15.36
CA GLY A 70 -6.42 -6.11 -16.42
C GLY A 70 -7.37 -4.95 -16.78
N THR A 71 -7.19 -3.76 -16.22
CA THR A 71 -7.93 -2.57 -16.62
C THR A 71 -7.23 -1.76 -17.70
N PRO A 72 -7.95 -0.98 -18.51
CA PRO A 72 -7.34 -0.04 -19.45
C PRO A 72 -6.44 0.99 -18.75
N GLN A 73 -6.80 1.42 -17.53
CA GLN A 73 -6.05 2.39 -16.75
C GLN A 73 -4.66 1.84 -16.34
N MET A 74 -4.55 0.54 -16.03
CA MET A 74 -3.26 -0.08 -15.74
C MET A 74 -2.31 -0.01 -16.96
N LYS A 75 -2.84 -0.25 -18.16
CA LYS A 75 -2.06 -0.09 -19.39
C LYS A 75 -1.67 1.37 -19.64
N GLN A 76 -2.61 2.29 -19.46
CA GLN A 76 -2.39 3.74 -19.60
C GLN A 76 -1.28 4.22 -18.64
N ALA A 77 -1.27 3.73 -17.40
CA ALA A 77 -0.19 4.01 -16.44
C ALA A 77 1.17 3.54 -16.96
N GLY A 78 1.24 2.32 -17.52
CA GLY A 78 2.48 1.81 -18.13
C GLY A 78 2.97 2.68 -19.28
N ASP A 79 2.09 3.04 -20.21
CA ASP A 79 2.41 3.94 -21.34
C ASP A 79 2.89 5.32 -20.82
N TRP A 80 2.22 5.87 -19.80
CA TRP A 80 2.62 7.13 -19.15
C TRP A 80 4.00 7.04 -18.52
N ALA A 81 4.29 6.00 -17.77
CA ALA A 81 5.59 5.83 -17.11
C ALA A 81 6.73 5.68 -18.14
N VAL A 82 6.53 4.87 -19.19
CA VAL A 82 7.50 4.74 -20.28
C VAL A 82 7.76 6.10 -20.92
N LYS A 83 6.71 6.87 -21.21
CA LYS A 83 6.87 8.21 -21.77
C LYS A 83 7.66 9.12 -20.82
N LYS A 84 7.37 9.16 -19.52
CA LYS A 84 8.09 9.98 -18.54
C LYS A 84 9.57 9.65 -18.49
N TYR A 85 9.91 8.39 -18.39
CA TYR A 85 11.31 7.95 -18.39
C TYR A 85 12.03 8.34 -19.69
N THR A 86 11.38 8.15 -20.83
CA THR A 86 11.93 8.53 -22.15
C THR A 86 12.15 10.04 -22.24
N ASP A 87 11.22 10.84 -21.76
CA ASP A 87 11.35 12.32 -21.71
C ASP A 87 12.56 12.75 -20.84
N TRP A 88 12.93 11.97 -19.82
CA TRP A 88 14.14 12.17 -19.01
C TRP A 88 15.42 11.57 -19.62
N GLY A 89 15.34 10.98 -20.82
CA GLY A 89 16.47 10.32 -21.47
C GLY A 89 16.87 8.99 -20.81
N ILE A 90 15.93 8.31 -20.16
CA ILE A 90 16.09 6.99 -19.56
C ILE A 90 15.42 5.97 -20.47
N SER A 91 16.13 4.89 -20.82
CA SER A 91 15.54 3.78 -21.59
C SER A 91 14.44 3.11 -20.80
N ALA A 92 13.26 2.96 -21.40
CA ALA A 92 12.11 2.35 -20.70
C ALA A 92 11.28 1.46 -21.64
N ARG A 93 10.62 0.47 -21.06
CA ARG A 93 9.77 -0.49 -21.79
C ARG A 93 8.71 -1.08 -20.89
N MET A 94 7.64 -1.57 -21.51
CA MET A 94 6.74 -2.55 -20.90
C MET A 94 7.08 -3.96 -21.38
N GLU A 95 6.97 -4.93 -20.46
CA GLU A 95 7.27 -6.33 -20.72
C GLU A 95 6.06 -7.19 -20.33
N ASN A 96 5.53 -7.93 -21.31
CA ASN A 96 4.39 -8.81 -21.08
C ASN A 96 4.83 -10.02 -20.23
N TRP A 97 4.12 -10.26 -19.12
CA TRP A 97 4.37 -11.41 -18.26
C TRP A 97 3.22 -12.42 -18.20
N GLY A 98 2.04 -12.05 -18.74
CA GLY A 98 0.89 -12.94 -18.71
C GLY A 98 -0.38 -12.28 -19.25
N GLN A 99 -1.51 -12.82 -18.82
CA GLN A 99 -2.86 -12.34 -19.13
C GLN A 99 -3.72 -12.33 -17.88
N TRP A 100 -4.67 -11.40 -17.79
CA TRP A 100 -5.61 -11.30 -16.68
C TRP A 100 -7.03 -11.02 -17.17
N ARG A 101 -8.04 -11.33 -16.35
CA ARG A 101 -9.43 -10.94 -16.60
C ARG A 101 -9.51 -9.43 -16.74
N GLY A 102 -9.83 -8.97 -17.93
CA GLY A 102 -9.99 -7.57 -18.25
C GLY A 102 -11.33 -7.05 -17.78
N TRP A 103 -11.34 -5.86 -17.17
CA TRP A 103 -12.53 -5.24 -16.63
C TRP A 103 -12.37 -3.71 -16.61
N GLU A 104 -13.48 -3.00 -16.79
CA GLU A 104 -13.52 -1.55 -16.78
C GLU A 104 -14.69 -1.10 -15.92
N ARG A 105 -14.41 -0.23 -14.93
CA ARG A 105 -15.40 0.38 -14.05
C ARG A 105 -16.13 1.51 -14.74
N GLY A 106 -17.46 1.57 -14.58
CA GLY A 106 -18.28 2.72 -14.89
C GLY A 106 -18.84 3.40 -13.63
N ILE A 107 -19.92 4.14 -13.77
CA ILE A 107 -20.57 4.90 -12.70
C ILE A 107 -21.38 3.97 -11.80
N THR A 108 -21.41 4.24 -10.50
CA THR A 108 -22.23 3.55 -9.50
C THR A 108 -23.11 4.56 -8.75
N HIS A 109 -24.42 4.34 -8.76
CA HIS A 109 -25.40 5.06 -7.97
C HIS A 109 -26.23 4.08 -7.15
N ILE A 110 -26.43 4.39 -5.87
CA ILE A 110 -27.16 3.56 -4.92
C ILE A 110 -28.07 4.47 -4.10
N ASP A 111 -29.38 4.24 -4.18
CA ASP A 111 -30.38 5.03 -3.46
C ASP A 111 -31.29 4.14 -2.63
N LEU A 112 -31.54 4.51 -1.38
CA LEU A 112 -32.68 4.04 -0.61
C LEU A 112 -33.92 4.81 -1.11
N VAL A 113 -34.95 4.10 -1.56
CA VAL A 113 -36.18 4.71 -2.11
C VAL A 113 -37.42 4.44 -1.25
N SER A 114 -37.35 3.51 -0.30
CA SER A 114 -38.37 3.24 0.72
C SER A 114 -37.69 2.68 1.97
N PRO A 115 -38.15 2.99 3.18
CA PRO A 115 -39.33 3.78 3.55
C PRO A 115 -39.14 5.30 3.42
N ARG A 116 -37.93 5.78 3.14
CA ARG A 116 -37.61 7.18 2.85
C ARG A 116 -36.55 7.28 1.76
N VAL A 117 -36.46 8.42 1.09
CA VAL A 117 -35.45 8.64 0.07
C VAL A 117 -34.12 9.10 0.71
N ARG A 118 -33.01 8.48 0.25
CA ARG A 118 -31.65 8.88 0.61
C ARG A 118 -30.67 8.30 -0.41
N SER A 119 -29.75 9.10 -0.93
CA SER A 119 -28.58 8.59 -1.64
C SER A 119 -27.62 7.93 -0.65
N LEU A 120 -27.14 6.73 -0.98
CA LEU A 120 -26.26 5.94 -0.16
C LEU A 120 -24.82 6.00 -0.70
N GLU A 121 -23.86 6.06 0.20
CA GLU A 121 -22.44 5.97 -0.13
C GLU A 121 -22.04 4.51 -0.30
N GLY A 122 -21.56 4.18 -1.51
CA GLY A 122 -21.11 2.82 -1.79
C GLY A 122 -20.40 2.70 -3.14
N THR A 123 -19.69 1.58 -3.29
CA THR A 123 -18.83 1.29 -4.43
C THR A 123 -19.11 -0.13 -4.96
N GLN A 124 -19.17 -0.28 -6.27
CA GLN A 124 -19.14 -1.60 -6.90
C GLN A 124 -17.77 -2.25 -6.68
N LEU A 125 -17.71 -3.53 -6.29
CA LEU A 125 -16.45 -4.23 -6.13
C LEU A 125 -15.75 -4.46 -7.48
N ALA A 126 -14.43 -4.63 -7.46
CA ALA A 126 -13.63 -4.98 -8.63
C ALA A 126 -14.17 -6.26 -9.30
N TRP A 127 -14.15 -6.31 -10.63
CA TRP A 127 -14.69 -7.42 -11.45
C TRP A 127 -16.16 -7.77 -11.19
N SER A 128 -16.90 -6.95 -10.48
CA SER A 128 -18.34 -7.13 -10.31
C SER A 128 -19.07 -6.89 -11.62
N PRO A 129 -20.07 -7.72 -11.99
CA PRO A 129 -20.95 -7.45 -13.12
C PRO A 129 -21.75 -6.16 -12.95
N SER A 130 -22.06 -5.50 -14.07
CA SER A 130 -22.96 -4.34 -14.10
C SER A 130 -24.40 -4.71 -13.80
N THR A 131 -25.20 -3.72 -13.39
CA THR A 131 -26.65 -3.79 -13.49
C THR A 131 -27.07 -3.67 -14.96
N LYS A 132 -28.10 -4.41 -15.37
CA LYS A 132 -28.60 -4.35 -16.77
C LYS A 132 -29.61 -3.22 -16.96
N GLY A 133 -29.59 -2.60 -18.12
CA GLY A 133 -30.63 -1.67 -18.57
C GLY A 133 -30.88 -0.50 -17.60
N LYS A 134 -32.09 -0.43 -17.06
CA LYS A 134 -32.52 0.65 -16.15
C LYS A 134 -32.01 0.52 -14.71
N GLY A 135 -31.15 -0.46 -14.44
CA GLY A 135 -30.69 -0.78 -13.09
C GLY A 135 -31.60 -1.78 -12.36
N ILE A 136 -31.39 -1.89 -11.06
CA ILE A 136 -32.12 -2.80 -10.17
C ILE A 136 -32.93 -1.95 -9.18
N LYS A 137 -34.22 -2.26 -9.01
CA LYS A 137 -35.02 -1.79 -7.90
C LYS A 137 -35.51 -3.01 -7.13
N ALA A 138 -34.99 -3.23 -5.94
CA ALA A 138 -35.25 -4.45 -5.17
C ALA A 138 -35.22 -4.18 -3.66
N GLU A 139 -35.96 -5.01 -2.96
CA GLU A 139 -35.93 -5.06 -1.47
C GLU A 139 -34.61 -5.66 -1.01
N ALA A 140 -34.03 -5.05 0.02
CA ALA A 140 -32.86 -5.57 0.68
C ALA A 140 -33.26 -6.44 1.90
N ILE A 141 -32.66 -7.62 1.99
CA ILE A 141 -32.86 -8.58 3.08
C ILE A 141 -31.54 -8.99 3.70
N VAL A 142 -31.53 -9.37 4.96
CA VAL A 142 -30.35 -9.85 5.66
C VAL A 142 -30.23 -11.36 5.51
N LEU A 143 -28.99 -11.86 5.33
CA LEU A 143 -28.68 -13.28 5.44
C LEU A 143 -29.19 -13.81 6.80
N PRO A 144 -30.06 -14.83 6.85
CA PRO A 144 -30.69 -15.26 8.10
C PRO A 144 -29.72 -16.00 9.02
N GLU A 145 -30.04 -16.05 10.27
CA GLU A 145 -29.50 -17.07 11.15
C GLU A 145 -30.24 -18.40 10.87
N VAL A 146 -29.49 -19.44 10.54
CA VAL A 146 -30.01 -20.79 10.26
C VAL A 146 -29.43 -21.80 11.23
N ALA A 147 -30.09 -22.93 11.39
CA ALA A 147 -29.60 -24.00 12.25
C ALA A 147 -28.34 -24.67 11.64
N ASP A 148 -28.40 -24.97 10.36
CA ASP A 148 -27.38 -25.69 9.58
C ASP A 148 -27.51 -25.40 8.09
N SER A 149 -26.70 -26.08 7.28
CA SER A 149 -26.68 -25.96 5.82
C SER A 149 -27.96 -26.44 5.13
N LEU A 150 -28.70 -27.39 5.70
CA LEU A 150 -29.99 -27.81 5.16
C LEU A 150 -31.05 -26.75 5.32
N ALA A 151 -31.09 -26.10 6.50
CA ALA A 151 -31.97 -24.96 6.76
C ALA A 151 -31.61 -23.76 5.88
N PHE A 152 -30.32 -23.52 5.60
CA PHE A 152 -29.87 -22.52 4.63
C PHE A 152 -30.38 -22.83 3.21
N LEU A 153 -30.23 -24.06 2.73
CA LEU A 153 -30.72 -24.46 1.42
C LEU A 153 -32.24 -24.32 1.30
N ALA A 154 -33.00 -24.60 2.37
CA ALA A 154 -34.45 -24.40 2.41
C ALA A 154 -34.85 -22.91 2.39
N TRP A 155 -34.02 -22.03 2.94
CA TRP A 155 -34.24 -20.58 2.88
C TRP A 155 -33.84 -19.96 1.53
N LEU A 156 -32.86 -20.51 0.84
CA LEU A 156 -32.21 -19.94 -0.33
C LEU A 156 -33.17 -19.46 -1.44
N PRO A 157 -34.31 -20.13 -1.74
CA PRO A 157 -35.30 -19.63 -2.72
C PRO A 157 -35.91 -18.25 -2.41
N LYS A 158 -35.85 -17.81 -1.15
CA LYS A 158 -36.39 -16.50 -0.73
C LYS A 158 -35.56 -15.31 -1.23
N VAL A 159 -34.34 -15.52 -1.72
CA VAL A 159 -33.48 -14.45 -2.25
C VAL A 159 -33.84 -14.00 -3.65
N LYS A 160 -34.73 -14.72 -4.34
CA LYS A 160 -35.10 -14.41 -5.73
C LYS A 160 -35.60 -12.98 -5.87
N GLY A 161 -34.88 -12.19 -6.70
CA GLY A 161 -35.18 -10.78 -6.95
C GLY A 161 -34.87 -9.84 -5.76
N LYS A 162 -34.14 -10.29 -4.73
CA LYS A 162 -33.76 -9.50 -3.56
C LYS A 162 -32.29 -9.10 -3.59
N LEU A 163 -31.95 -8.03 -2.89
CA LEU A 163 -30.59 -7.67 -2.55
C LEU A 163 -30.24 -8.29 -1.18
N VAL A 164 -29.12 -9.01 -1.10
CA VAL A 164 -28.78 -9.77 0.11
C VAL A 164 -27.61 -9.12 0.82
N LEU A 165 -27.82 -8.69 2.09
CA LEU A 165 -26.78 -8.18 2.96
C LEU A 165 -26.05 -9.36 3.63
N ILE A 166 -24.72 -9.44 3.43
CA ILE A 166 -23.91 -10.58 3.89
C ILE A 166 -22.73 -10.20 4.79
N SER A 167 -22.69 -8.98 5.31
CA SER A 167 -21.69 -8.52 6.29
C SER A 167 -22.31 -8.31 7.66
N VAL A 168 -21.45 -8.29 8.69
CA VAL A 168 -21.86 -7.94 10.06
C VAL A 168 -22.31 -6.47 10.11
N SER A 169 -23.44 -6.20 10.76
CA SER A 169 -23.78 -4.82 11.11
C SER A 169 -23.01 -4.41 12.36
N GLN A 170 -22.28 -3.31 12.29
CA GLN A 170 -21.52 -2.82 13.42
C GLN A 170 -22.46 -2.25 14.49
N THR A 171 -22.20 -2.56 15.77
CA THR A 171 -22.93 -2.00 16.91
C THR A 171 -22.70 -0.50 17.06
N SER A 172 -21.55 -0.02 16.59
CA SER A 172 -21.19 1.39 16.45
C SER A 172 -20.23 1.58 15.29
N GLY A 173 -20.48 2.57 14.44
CA GLY A 173 -19.57 3.02 13.38
C GLY A 173 -18.48 3.99 13.85
N ARG A 174 -18.32 4.20 15.17
CA ARG A 174 -17.24 5.05 15.69
C ARG A 174 -15.89 4.34 15.61
N PRO A 175 -14.83 5.01 15.09
CA PRO A 175 -13.48 4.48 15.08
C PRO A 175 -12.99 4.11 16.49
N ASP A 176 -12.16 3.07 16.61
CA ASP A 176 -11.61 2.66 17.93
C ASP A 176 -10.80 3.79 18.58
N LYS A 177 -9.97 4.53 17.81
CA LYS A 177 -9.25 5.69 18.33
C LYS A 177 -10.16 6.77 18.90
N ASN A 178 -11.30 7.03 18.25
CA ASN A 178 -12.27 8.00 18.76
C ASN A 178 -12.93 7.53 20.07
N ILE A 179 -13.18 6.22 20.19
CA ILE A 179 -13.71 5.65 21.43
C ILE A 179 -12.63 5.66 22.52
N GLU A 180 -11.38 5.34 22.20
CA GLU A 180 -10.25 5.36 23.13
C GLU A 180 -9.99 6.77 23.70
N GLU A 181 -10.18 7.81 22.89
CA GLU A 181 -9.98 9.20 23.31
C GLU A 181 -11.07 9.69 24.27
N PHE A 182 -12.34 9.32 24.04
CA PHE A 182 -13.47 9.95 24.73
C PHE A 182 -14.23 9.04 25.70
N ALA A 183 -14.14 7.72 25.56
CA ALA A 183 -14.89 6.80 26.42
C ALA A 183 -14.20 6.57 27.76
N THR A 184 -14.99 6.37 28.82
CA THR A 184 -14.44 5.84 30.06
C THR A 184 -13.91 4.41 29.84
N PRO A 185 -12.95 3.92 30.65
CA PRO A 185 -12.39 2.57 30.49
C PRO A 185 -13.46 1.46 30.45
N THR A 186 -14.52 1.59 31.27
CA THR A 186 -15.64 0.63 31.30
C THR A 186 -16.44 0.65 30.00
N VAL A 187 -16.74 1.84 29.44
CA VAL A 187 -17.48 1.97 28.18
C VAL A 187 -16.61 1.47 27.02
N LEU A 188 -15.32 1.79 27.00
CA LEU A 188 -14.37 1.30 25.99
C LEU A 188 -14.33 -0.24 25.97
N ALA A 189 -14.15 -0.87 27.15
CA ALA A 189 -14.11 -2.33 27.26
C ALA A 189 -15.43 -2.97 26.79
N LYS A 190 -16.58 -2.38 27.18
CA LYS A 190 -17.90 -2.83 26.75
C LYS A 190 -18.04 -2.76 25.22
N MET A 191 -17.74 -1.62 24.60
CA MET A 191 -17.89 -1.44 23.15
C MET A 191 -16.96 -2.36 22.34
N LYS A 192 -15.72 -2.55 22.79
CA LYS A 192 -14.79 -3.51 22.16
C LYS A 192 -15.33 -4.94 22.25
N LYS A 193 -15.87 -5.33 23.40
CA LYS A 193 -16.48 -6.64 23.59
C LYS A 193 -17.70 -6.84 22.71
N GLU A 194 -18.64 -5.91 22.68
CA GLU A 194 -19.85 -5.98 21.85
C GLU A 194 -19.51 -6.13 20.35
N ARG A 195 -18.50 -5.39 19.87
CA ARG A 195 -18.02 -5.49 18.49
C ARG A 195 -17.40 -6.87 18.19
N ALA A 196 -16.58 -7.37 19.11
CA ALA A 196 -15.99 -8.71 19.00
C ALA A 196 -17.07 -9.79 18.98
N ASP A 197 -18.03 -9.72 19.93
CA ASP A 197 -19.14 -10.68 20.03
C ASP A 197 -20.01 -10.66 18.76
N ALA A 198 -20.35 -9.48 18.22
CA ALA A 198 -21.11 -9.35 16.97
C ALA A 198 -20.35 -10.00 15.78
N THR A 199 -19.04 -9.79 15.72
CA THR A 199 -18.20 -10.40 14.68
C THR A 199 -18.15 -11.93 14.81
N ILE A 200 -18.02 -12.45 16.03
CA ILE A 200 -18.02 -13.89 16.30
C ILE A 200 -19.37 -14.50 15.93
N ALA A 201 -20.47 -13.88 16.36
CA ALA A 201 -21.83 -14.34 16.03
C ALA A 201 -22.06 -14.35 14.50
N TRP A 202 -21.60 -13.31 13.80
CA TRP A 202 -21.72 -13.25 12.35
C TRP A 202 -20.92 -14.36 11.63
N ARG A 203 -19.68 -14.59 12.07
CA ARG A 203 -18.85 -15.69 11.55
C ARG A 203 -19.52 -17.05 11.78
N ALA A 204 -20.12 -17.28 12.94
CA ALA A 204 -20.89 -18.48 13.23
C ALA A 204 -22.11 -18.61 12.31
N ARG A 205 -22.83 -17.50 12.04
CA ARG A 205 -23.95 -17.44 11.07
C ARG A 205 -23.49 -17.86 9.67
N LEU A 206 -22.37 -17.32 9.19
CA LEU A 206 -21.78 -17.69 7.90
C LEU A 206 -21.36 -19.17 7.85
N ALA A 207 -20.71 -19.67 8.90
CA ALA A 207 -20.26 -21.06 8.98
C ALA A 207 -21.43 -22.05 8.90
N LYS A 208 -22.58 -21.73 9.48
CA LYS A 208 -23.81 -22.55 9.43
C LYS A 208 -24.37 -22.72 8.00
N THR A 209 -24.00 -21.83 7.04
CA THR A 209 -24.36 -22.03 5.63
C THR A 209 -23.64 -23.21 5.00
N GLY A 210 -22.51 -23.67 5.59
CA GLY A 210 -21.63 -24.71 5.04
C GLY A 210 -20.79 -24.25 3.84
N LEU A 211 -20.78 -22.93 3.54
CA LEU A 211 -20.13 -22.36 2.34
C LEU A 211 -19.04 -21.38 2.73
N ASN A 212 -17.96 -21.33 1.95
CA ASN A 212 -17.01 -20.24 1.99
C ASN A 212 -17.57 -18.99 1.27
N ALA A 213 -16.90 -17.85 1.38
CA ALA A 213 -17.38 -16.58 0.82
C ALA A 213 -17.66 -16.64 -0.70
N LYS A 214 -16.78 -17.29 -1.48
CA LYS A 214 -16.96 -17.45 -2.93
C LYS A 214 -18.20 -18.29 -3.23
N ASN A 215 -18.33 -19.44 -2.59
CA ASN A 215 -19.45 -20.36 -2.82
C ASN A 215 -20.78 -19.79 -2.31
N LEU A 216 -20.78 -19.01 -1.23
CA LEU A 216 -21.98 -18.30 -0.76
C LEU A 216 -22.46 -17.29 -1.79
N ALA A 217 -21.56 -16.45 -2.32
CA ALA A 217 -21.90 -15.48 -3.35
C ALA A 217 -22.51 -16.16 -4.59
N LEU A 218 -21.90 -17.25 -5.06
CA LEU A 218 -22.40 -18.02 -6.20
C LEU A 218 -23.73 -18.73 -5.90
N ALA A 219 -23.96 -19.22 -4.67
CA ALA A 219 -25.22 -19.84 -4.28
C ALA A 219 -26.37 -18.82 -4.29
N LEU A 220 -26.13 -17.62 -3.76
CA LEU A 220 -27.10 -16.51 -3.79
C LEU A 220 -27.42 -16.09 -5.23
N GLU A 221 -26.39 -15.95 -6.08
CA GLU A 221 -26.52 -15.63 -7.49
C GLU A 221 -27.35 -16.69 -8.22
N ASN A 222 -27.04 -17.96 -8.04
CA ASN A 222 -27.74 -19.08 -8.70
C ASN A 222 -29.19 -19.23 -8.22
N ALA A 223 -29.48 -18.83 -6.99
CA ALA A 223 -30.84 -18.78 -6.46
C ALA A 223 -31.66 -17.56 -6.96
N GLY A 224 -31.05 -16.70 -7.77
CA GLY A 224 -31.72 -15.57 -8.42
C GLY A 224 -31.76 -14.29 -7.58
N ALA A 225 -30.81 -14.09 -6.66
CA ALA A 225 -30.63 -12.81 -6.02
C ALA A 225 -30.41 -11.69 -7.06
N ALA A 226 -30.89 -10.49 -6.78
CA ALA A 226 -30.71 -9.34 -7.67
C ALA A 226 -29.32 -8.71 -7.53
N GLY A 227 -28.68 -8.86 -6.37
CA GLY A 227 -27.34 -8.39 -6.07
C GLY A 227 -26.95 -8.74 -4.63
N ILE A 228 -25.67 -8.52 -4.32
CA ILE A 228 -25.11 -8.72 -2.99
C ILE A 228 -24.62 -7.38 -2.46
N ILE A 229 -24.87 -7.11 -1.18
CA ILE A 229 -24.41 -5.92 -0.49
C ILE A 229 -23.53 -6.36 0.68
N ILE A 230 -22.33 -5.80 0.72
CA ILE A 230 -21.36 -6.02 1.79
C ILE A 230 -20.97 -4.70 2.47
N ASN A 231 -20.25 -4.83 3.56
CA ASN A 231 -19.51 -3.74 4.20
C ASN A 231 -18.19 -4.30 4.72
N ASN A 232 -17.09 -3.74 4.27
CA ASN A 232 -15.73 -4.06 4.73
C ASN A 232 -15.14 -2.88 5.52
N TRP A 233 -15.85 -2.41 6.51
CA TRP A 233 -15.48 -1.26 7.31
C TRP A 233 -14.05 -1.34 7.88
N SER A 234 -13.28 -0.26 7.72
CA SER A 234 -11.88 -0.15 8.14
C SER A 234 -11.67 0.94 9.20
N GLN A 235 -12.51 0.95 10.26
CA GLN A 235 -12.31 1.77 11.45
C GLN A 235 -12.27 3.30 11.21
N GLY A 236 -12.82 3.80 10.12
CA GLY A 236 -12.97 5.22 9.80
C GLY A 236 -14.41 5.56 9.42
N PHE A 237 -14.83 6.82 9.49
CA PHE A 237 -16.12 7.27 8.99
C PHE A 237 -16.14 7.16 7.46
N GLY A 238 -17.00 6.29 6.92
CA GLY A 238 -17.09 6.01 5.48
C GLY A 238 -15.83 5.39 4.87
N VAL A 239 -14.97 4.74 5.67
CA VAL A 239 -13.75 4.08 5.20
C VAL A 239 -13.98 2.58 5.06
N ASP A 240 -13.99 2.09 3.84
CA ASP A 240 -14.22 0.68 3.52
C ASP A 240 -13.10 0.13 2.64
N LYS A 241 -12.70 -1.13 2.91
CA LYS A 241 -11.73 -1.84 2.08
C LYS A 241 -12.41 -2.43 0.86
N ILE A 242 -11.91 -2.09 -0.31
CA ILE A 242 -12.49 -2.50 -1.59
C ILE A 242 -11.65 -3.62 -2.20
N PHE A 243 -12.28 -4.77 -2.42
CA PHE A 243 -11.69 -5.95 -3.04
C PHE A 243 -12.49 -6.44 -4.25
N GLY A 244 -12.18 -7.63 -4.75
CA GLY A 244 -12.86 -8.26 -5.87
C GLY A 244 -14.20 -8.91 -5.49
N ALA A 245 -15.16 -8.86 -6.41
CA ALA A 245 -16.42 -9.57 -6.33
C ALA A 245 -16.23 -11.07 -6.62
N ASN A 246 -17.02 -11.90 -5.94
CA ASN A 246 -17.11 -13.35 -6.22
C ASN A 246 -18.27 -13.69 -7.17
N THR A 247 -19.15 -12.74 -7.47
CA THR A 247 -20.29 -12.94 -8.38
C THR A 247 -19.85 -12.87 -9.84
N LYS A 248 -20.62 -13.54 -10.74
CA LYS A 248 -20.34 -13.59 -12.18
C LYS A 248 -21.48 -13.02 -13.03
N LYS A 249 -22.68 -12.83 -12.48
CA LYS A 249 -23.89 -12.41 -13.21
C LYS A 249 -24.65 -11.28 -12.54
N ILE A 250 -24.47 -11.07 -11.24
CA ILE A 250 -25.15 -10.04 -10.45
C ILE A 250 -24.14 -9.10 -9.81
N PRO A 251 -24.48 -7.82 -9.56
CA PRO A 251 -23.57 -6.88 -8.92
C PRO A 251 -23.31 -7.24 -7.46
N THR A 252 -22.08 -6.99 -7.01
CA THR A 252 -21.70 -6.94 -5.61
C THR A 252 -21.22 -5.54 -5.28
N LEU A 253 -21.78 -4.93 -4.24
CA LEU A 253 -21.57 -3.56 -3.83
C LEU A 253 -21.11 -3.53 -2.38
N ASP A 254 -20.17 -2.66 -2.06
CA ASP A 254 -19.81 -2.29 -0.70
C ASP A 254 -20.51 -0.98 -0.34
N LEU A 255 -21.18 -0.91 0.80
CA LEU A 255 -21.76 0.30 1.36
C LEU A 255 -20.97 0.76 2.57
N SER A 256 -20.87 2.07 2.78
CA SER A 256 -20.30 2.64 4.00
C SER A 256 -20.94 2.04 5.25
N VAL A 257 -20.20 2.00 6.36
CA VAL A 257 -20.72 1.44 7.63
C VAL A 257 -22.01 2.12 8.07
N GLU A 258 -22.14 3.41 7.80
CA GLU A 258 -23.31 4.23 8.13
C GLU A 258 -24.54 3.77 7.34
N ASP A 259 -24.39 3.63 6.03
CA ASP A 259 -25.48 3.31 5.12
C ASP A 259 -25.80 1.82 5.12
N TYR A 260 -24.78 0.95 5.21
CA TYR A 260 -24.99 -0.48 5.44
C TYR A 260 -25.81 -0.72 6.72
N GLY A 261 -25.39 -0.10 7.83
CA GLY A 261 -26.09 -0.20 9.10
C GLY A 261 -27.53 0.33 9.07
N LEU A 262 -27.79 1.40 8.30
CA LEU A 262 -29.13 1.91 8.07
C LEU A 262 -30.00 0.87 7.37
N VAL A 263 -29.54 0.35 6.21
CA VAL A 263 -30.30 -0.64 5.41
C VAL A 263 -30.51 -1.92 6.23
N TYR A 264 -29.48 -2.38 6.95
CA TYR A 264 -29.54 -3.56 7.81
C TYR A 264 -30.63 -3.43 8.87
N ARG A 265 -30.64 -2.33 9.64
CA ARG A 265 -31.66 -2.09 10.68
C ARG A 265 -33.06 -1.99 10.12
N LEU A 266 -33.25 -1.36 8.95
CA LEU A 266 -34.54 -1.32 8.28
C LEU A 266 -35.01 -2.72 7.85
N ALA A 267 -34.13 -3.56 7.35
CA ALA A 267 -34.45 -4.92 6.95
C ALA A 267 -34.82 -5.79 8.17
N GLU A 268 -34.02 -5.73 9.25
CA GLU A 268 -34.26 -6.50 10.48
C GLU A 268 -35.55 -6.06 11.21
N SER A 269 -35.93 -4.79 11.13
CA SER A 269 -37.18 -4.27 11.73
C SER A 269 -38.44 -4.57 10.91
N GLY A 270 -38.32 -5.20 9.76
CA GLY A 270 -39.46 -5.47 8.87
C GLY A 270 -39.95 -4.26 8.09
N ALA A 271 -39.15 -3.19 7.99
CA ALA A 271 -39.50 -1.99 7.21
C ALA A 271 -39.35 -2.18 5.68
N ASN A 272 -38.89 -3.35 5.23
CA ASN A 272 -38.75 -3.75 3.84
C ASN A 272 -38.04 -2.69 2.96
N PRO A 273 -36.77 -2.34 3.26
CA PRO A 273 -36.06 -1.28 2.55
C PRO A 273 -35.91 -1.61 1.07
N MET A 274 -36.34 -0.67 0.21
CA MET A 274 -36.18 -0.77 -1.24
C MET A 274 -34.99 0.06 -1.68
N LEU A 275 -34.05 -0.56 -2.40
CA LEU A 275 -32.93 0.13 -3.01
C LEU A 275 -33.10 0.22 -4.51
N GLN A 276 -32.68 1.35 -5.07
CA GLN A 276 -32.45 1.55 -6.51
C GLN A 276 -30.96 1.59 -6.76
N ILE A 277 -30.46 0.71 -7.64
CA ILE A 277 -29.03 0.58 -7.93
C ILE A 277 -28.82 0.70 -9.43
N LYS A 278 -27.90 1.55 -9.84
CA LYS A 278 -27.36 1.59 -11.19
C LYS A 278 -25.83 1.54 -11.07
N SER A 279 -25.23 0.41 -11.44
CA SER A 279 -23.79 0.24 -11.50
C SER A 279 -23.38 -0.23 -12.89
N GLU A 280 -22.33 0.37 -13.42
CA GLU A 280 -21.83 0.11 -14.75
C GLU A 280 -20.42 -0.48 -14.69
N SER A 281 -20.20 -1.51 -15.49
CA SER A 281 -18.89 -2.10 -15.72
C SER A 281 -18.88 -2.85 -17.06
N LYS A 282 -17.69 -3.08 -17.58
CA LYS A 282 -17.52 -3.78 -18.86
C LYS A 282 -16.49 -4.89 -18.71
N GLU A 283 -16.88 -6.11 -19.04
CA GLU A 283 -15.97 -7.24 -19.18
C GLU A 283 -15.21 -7.14 -20.50
N LEU A 284 -13.89 -7.31 -20.46
CA LEU A 284 -13.00 -7.19 -21.62
C LEU A 284 -12.39 -8.53 -22.05
N GLY A 285 -12.77 -9.63 -21.37
CA GLY A 285 -12.16 -10.94 -21.57
C GLY A 285 -10.76 -11.03 -20.98
N LEU A 286 -9.92 -11.90 -21.53
CA LEU A 286 -8.50 -11.97 -21.15
C LEU A 286 -7.71 -10.90 -21.90
N VAL A 287 -7.00 -10.06 -21.17
CA VAL A 287 -6.13 -9.01 -21.73
C VAL A 287 -4.68 -9.23 -21.29
N PRO A 288 -3.68 -8.82 -22.11
CA PRO A 288 -2.28 -8.92 -21.74
C PRO A 288 -1.97 -8.00 -20.56
N THR A 289 -1.04 -8.44 -19.70
CA THR A 289 -0.55 -7.69 -18.54
C THR A 289 0.95 -7.46 -18.63
N PHE A 290 1.41 -6.32 -18.12
CA PHE A 290 2.76 -5.86 -18.31
C PHE A 290 3.36 -5.36 -17.00
N ASN A 291 4.65 -5.69 -16.75
CA ASN A 291 5.49 -4.91 -15.87
C ASN A 291 6.10 -3.74 -16.66
N THR A 292 6.45 -2.65 -15.96
CA THR A 292 7.10 -1.49 -16.59
C THR A 292 8.51 -1.34 -16.03
N PHE A 293 9.49 -1.17 -16.91
CA PHE A 293 10.91 -1.06 -16.56
C PHE A 293 11.53 0.21 -17.11
N ALA A 294 12.52 0.73 -16.37
CA ALA A 294 13.42 1.75 -16.88
C ALA A 294 14.85 1.47 -16.43
N GLU A 295 15.85 1.80 -17.29
CA GLU A 295 17.23 1.41 -17.11
C GLU A 295 18.20 2.57 -17.37
N ILE A 296 19.20 2.72 -16.48
CA ILE A 296 20.40 3.51 -16.70
C ILE A 296 21.56 2.51 -16.77
N LYS A 297 22.10 2.32 -17.98
CA LYS A 297 23.13 1.30 -18.26
C LYS A 297 24.42 1.55 -17.51
N GLY A 298 24.99 0.50 -16.93
CA GLY A 298 26.27 0.55 -16.25
C GLY A 298 27.46 0.74 -17.19
N SER A 299 28.44 1.51 -16.76
CA SER A 299 29.65 1.85 -17.56
C SER A 299 30.79 0.85 -17.34
N GLU A 300 30.96 0.28 -16.15
CA GLU A 300 32.04 -0.62 -15.81
C GLU A 300 31.58 -2.08 -15.67
N LYS A 301 30.42 -2.27 -15.02
CA LYS A 301 29.83 -3.58 -14.72
C LYS A 301 28.39 -3.66 -15.25
N PRO A 302 28.19 -3.58 -16.58
CA PRO A 302 26.85 -3.46 -17.18
C PRO A 302 25.93 -4.67 -16.94
N ASN A 303 26.48 -5.80 -16.52
CA ASN A 303 25.73 -7.02 -16.22
C ASN A 303 25.55 -7.27 -14.71
N GLU A 304 25.96 -6.34 -13.85
CA GLU A 304 25.61 -6.31 -12.44
C GLU A 304 24.52 -5.24 -12.23
N TYR A 305 23.53 -5.52 -11.38
CA TYR A 305 22.31 -4.71 -11.28
C TYR A 305 22.09 -4.19 -9.87
N VAL A 306 21.72 -2.92 -9.76
CA VAL A 306 21.09 -2.32 -8.56
C VAL A 306 19.66 -2.00 -8.93
N MET A 307 18.68 -2.54 -8.19
CA MET A 307 17.28 -2.39 -8.55
C MET A 307 16.51 -1.53 -7.55
N LEU A 308 15.62 -0.71 -8.10
CA LEU A 308 14.52 -0.05 -7.41
C LEU A 308 13.22 -0.79 -7.71
N SER A 309 12.31 -0.84 -6.76
CA SER A 309 11.12 -1.68 -6.84
C SER A 309 9.92 -1.04 -6.12
N ALA A 310 8.80 -0.98 -6.80
CA ALA A 310 7.49 -0.66 -6.25
C ALA A 310 6.41 -1.26 -7.15
N HIS A 311 5.32 -1.80 -6.59
CA HIS A 311 4.22 -2.22 -7.44
C HIS A 311 3.48 -1.03 -8.04
N PHE A 312 2.87 -1.28 -9.17
CA PHE A 312 2.25 -0.25 -9.99
C PHE A 312 0.73 -0.34 -9.96
N ASP A 313 0.22 -1.57 -9.85
CA ASP A 313 -1.20 -1.79 -9.70
C ASP A 313 -1.72 -1.29 -8.35
N SER A 314 -3.01 -1.18 -8.25
CA SER A 314 -3.74 -0.84 -7.03
C SER A 314 -5.12 -1.48 -7.06
N TRP A 315 -5.77 -1.60 -5.91
CA TRP A 315 -7.22 -1.76 -5.88
C TRP A 315 -7.90 -0.52 -6.44
N ASP A 316 -9.14 -0.67 -6.90
CA ASP A 316 -9.86 0.37 -7.65
C ASP A 316 -11.01 1.06 -6.88
N GLY A 317 -11.01 0.95 -5.58
CA GLY A 317 -11.93 1.69 -4.71
C GLY A 317 -11.62 3.18 -4.63
N ALA A 318 -10.34 3.53 -4.85
CA ALA A 318 -9.80 4.88 -4.94
C ALA A 318 -8.64 4.89 -5.93
N SER A 319 -7.78 5.91 -5.92
CA SER A 319 -6.67 6.00 -6.89
C SER A 319 -5.38 5.26 -6.49
N GLY A 320 -5.36 4.54 -5.35
CA GLY A 320 -4.17 3.81 -4.89
C GLY A 320 -2.98 4.75 -4.66
N ALA A 321 -3.20 5.81 -3.86
CA ALA A 321 -2.20 6.86 -3.67
C ALA A 321 -1.06 6.41 -2.76
N THR A 322 -1.39 5.83 -1.62
CA THR A 322 -0.42 5.32 -0.65
C THR A 322 -0.10 3.84 -0.89
N ASP A 323 -0.97 3.15 -1.62
CA ASP A 323 -0.89 1.74 -1.99
C ASP A 323 -1.06 1.53 -3.51
N ASN A 324 -0.02 1.61 -4.34
CA ASN A 324 1.34 2.03 -4.02
C ASN A 324 1.82 3.15 -4.97
N GLY A 325 0.95 4.15 -5.21
CA GLY A 325 1.31 5.33 -5.99
C GLY A 325 2.52 6.06 -5.39
N SER A 326 2.58 6.16 -4.04
CA SER A 326 3.69 6.79 -3.32
C SER A 326 5.03 6.12 -3.61
N GLY A 327 5.09 4.80 -3.57
CA GLY A 327 6.28 4.02 -3.92
C GLY A 327 6.66 4.19 -5.39
N THR A 328 5.68 4.10 -6.28
CA THR A 328 5.89 4.30 -7.72
C THR A 328 6.52 5.66 -8.03
N ILE A 329 5.91 6.77 -7.58
CA ILE A 329 6.44 8.12 -7.88
C ILE A 329 7.76 8.39 -7.16
N MET A 330 7.98 7.82 -5.98
CA MET A 330 9.26 7.86 -5.26
C MET A 330 10.37 7.24 -6.12
N MET A 331 10.15 6.05 -6.68
CA MET A 331 11.14 5.37 -7.53
C MET A 331 11.35 6.11 -8.86
N MET A 332 10.30 6.69 -9.44
CA MET A 332 10.40 7.51 -10.66
C MET A 332 11.26 8.76 -10.41
N GLU A 333 11.00 9.50 -9.34
CA GLU A 333 11.76 10.70 -8.98
C GLU A 333 13.22 10.33 -8.64
N THR A 334 13.45 9.21 -7.95
CA THR A 334 14.79 8.68 -7.69
C THR A 334 15.56 8.43 -8.98
N MET A 335 14.94 7.76 -9.97
CA MET A 335 15.54 7.53 -11.28
C MET A 335 15.85 8.81 -12.04
N ARG A 336 14.96 9.82 -11.95
CA ARG A 336 15.20 11.16 -12.54
C ARG A 336 16.44 11.82 -11.94
N LEU A 337 16.59 11.78 -10.62
CA LEU A 337 17.75 12.37 -9.93
C LEU A 337 19.04 11.61 -10.25
N LEU A 338 19.01 10.28 -10.28
CA LEU A 338 20.14 9.46 -10.66
C LEU A 338 20.57 9.76 -12.11
N LYS A 339 19.62 9.86 -13.04
CA LYS A 339 19.94 10.24 -14.44
C LYS A 339 20.60 11.61 -14.53
N LYS A 340 20.12 12.59 -13.72
CA LYS A 340 20.63 13.96 -13.73
C LYS A 340 22.03 14.10 -13.13
N PHE A 341 22.32 13.42 -12.02
CA PHE A 341 23.53 13.62 -11.22
C PHE A 341 24.51 12.44 -11.23
N TYR A 342 24.07 11.29 -11.72
CA TYR A 342 24.87 10.06 -11.84
C TYR A 342 24.55 9.32 -13.15
N PRO A 343 24.72 9.97 -14.34
CA PRO A 343 24.28 9.44 -15.63
C PRO A 343 25.06 8.23 -16.12
N ASN A 344 26.25 7.99 -15.58
CA ASN A 344 27.16 6.89 -15.96
C ASN A 344 27.48 6.02 -14.74
N PRO A 345 26.49 5.28 -14.19
CA PRO A 345 26.71 4.43 -13.02
C PRO A 345 27.70 3.30 -13.33
N LYS A 346 28.42 2.80 -12.32
CA LYS A 346 29.31 1.64 -12.53
C LYS A 346 28.53 0.37 -12.84
N ARG A 347 27.42 0.12 -12.12
CA ARG A 347 26.48 -0.97 -12.35
C ARG A 347 25.23 -0.46 -13.04
N THR A 348 24.54 -1.32 -13.76
CA THR A 348 23.24 -0.98 -14.34
C THR A 348 22.21 -0.74 -13.23
N ILE A 349 21.55 0.42 -13.28
CA ILE A 349 20.43 0.73 -12.42
C ILE A 349 19.15 0.36 -13.16
N LEU A 350 18.31 -0.49 -12.56
CA LEU A 350 17.05 -0.94 -13.12
C LEU A 350 15.92 -0.63 -12.14
N VAL A 351 14.83 -0.04 -12.61
CA VAL A 351 13.60 0.06 -11.82
C VAL A 351 12.54 -0.88 -12.37
N GLY A 352 11.88 -1.62 -11.48
CA GLY A 352 10.72 -2.47 -11.78
C GLY A 352 9.46 -1.90 -11.12
N HIS A 353 8.44 -1.61 -11.95
CA HIS A 353 7.09 -1.29 -11.55
C HIS A 353 6.21 -2.50 -11.86
N TRP A 354 5.81 -3.20 -10.81
CA TRP A 354 5.17 -4.52 -10.92
C TRP A 354 3.67 -4.39 -11.09
N ALA A 355 3.08 -5.28 -11.88
CA ALA A 355 1.64 -5.43 -11.99
C ALA A 355 1.18 -6.70 -11.28
N SER A 356 -0.05 -6.68 -10.77
CA SER A 356 -0.66 -7.82 -10.04
C SER A 356 0.09 -8.22 -8.77
N GLU A 357 0.66 -7.23 -8.09
CA GLU A 357 1.13 -7.39 -6.71
C GLU A 357 -0.04 -7.74 -5.82
N GLU A 358 -1.09 -6.95 -5.91
CA GLU A 358 -2.35 -7.03 -5.15
C GLU A 358 -3.08 -8.37 -5.29
N GLN A 359 -2.79 -9.11 -6.34
CA GLN A 359 -3.33 -10.45 -6.56
C GLN A 359 -2.28 -11.55 -6.32
N GLY A 360 -1.21 -11.22 -5.61
CA GLY A 360 -0.22 -12.17 -5.11
C GLY A 360 1.13 -12.12 -5.79
N LEU A 361 1.72 -10.94 -5.93
CA LEU A 361 3.11 -10.70 -6.42
C LEU A 361 3.40 -11.27 -7.82
N ASN A 362 2.38 -11.36 -8.70
CA ASN A 362 2.54 -12.12 -9.94
C ASN A 362 3.56 -11.49 -10.90
N GLY A 363 3.60 -10.14 -10.99
CA GLY A 363 4.55 -9.44 -11.85
C GLY A 363 6.00 -9.65 -11.44
N SER A 364 6.33 -9.51 -10.16
CA SER A 364 7.69 -9.71 -9.65
C SER A 364 8.11 -11.17 -9.68
N ARG A 365 7.19 -12.11 -9.41
CA ARG A 365 7.45 -13.56 -9.56
C ARG A 365 7.76 -13.93 -10.99
N ALA A 366 6.97 -13.41 -11.95
CA ALA A 366 7.21 -13.63 -13.37
C ALA A 366 8.60 -13.09 -13.80
N PHE A 367 8.97 -11.89 -13.33
CA PHE A 367 10.27 -11.33 -13.60
C PHE A 367 11.42 -12.21 -13.06
N VAL A 368 11.29 -12.72 -11.84
CA VAL A 368 12.29 -13.61 -11.24
C VAL A 368 12.43 -14.91 -12.04
N GLU A 369 11.33 -15.45 -12.56
CA GLU A 369 11.33 -16.64 -13.42
C GLU A 369 11.97 -16.37 -14.80
N ASP A 370 11.67 -15.21 -15.42
CA ASP A 370 12.03 -14.89 -16.79
C ASP A 370 13.45 -14.31 -16.93
N HIS A 371 14.02 -13.75 -15.84
CA HIS A 371 15.33 -13.06 -15.82
C HIS A 371 16.33 -13.64 -14.80
N PRO A 372 16.60 -14.96 -14.83
CA PRO A 372 17.52 -15.60 -13.87
C PRO A 372 18.94 -15.01 -13.91
N GLU A 373 19.36 -14.45 -15.05
CA GLU A 373 20.66 -13.78 -15.21
C GLU A 373 20.73 -12.47 -14.42
N ILE A 374 19.64 -11.69 -14.36
CA ILE A 374 19.55 -10.47 -13.54
C ILE A 374 19.55 -10.85 -12.07
N ILE A 375 18.75 -11.85 -11.69
CA ILE A 375 18.65 -12.34 -10.30
C ILE A 375 20.01 -12.80 -9.79
N LYS A 376 20.74 -13.59 -10.58
CA LYS A 376 22.11 -14.05 -10.26
C LYS A 376 23.10 -12.91 -10.08
N ASN A 377 22.94 -11.83 -10.86
CA ASN A 377 23.86 -10.70 -10.89
C ASN A 377 23.35 -9.47 -10.15
N LEU A 378 22.31 -9.64 -9.34
CA LEU A 378 21.77 -8.57 -8.51
C LEU A 378 22.76 -8.21 -7.39
N GLN A 379 23.14 -6.94 -7.30
CA GLN A 379 23.86 -6.36 -6.18
C GLN A 379 22.91 -6.18 -4.99
N VAL A 380 21.75 -5.56 -5.27
CA VAL A 380 20.70 -5.29 -4.29
C VAL A 380 19.42 -4.82 -4.99
N LEU A 381 18.28 -5.10 -4.37
CA LEU A 381 16.99 -4.50 -4.70
C LEU A 381 16.46 -3.75 -3.48
N PHE A 382 16.02 -2.50 -3.66
CA PHE A 382 15.29 -1.70 -2.68
C PHE A 382 13.84 -1.55 -3.10
N ASN A 383 12.93 -2.05 -2.28
CA ASN A 383 11.48 -2.01 -2.49
C ASN A 383 10.81 -1.06 -1.52
N GLN A 384 9.87 -0.24 -2.00
CA GLN A 384 9.02 0.57 -1.13
C GLN A 384 7.55 0.26 -1.41
N ASP A 385 6.82 -0.07 -0.33
CA ASP A 385 5.42 -0.45 -0.38
C ASP A 385 4.82 -0.45 1.03
N ASN A 386 4.74 0.73 1.65
CA ASN A 386 4.22 0.88 3.02
C ASN A 386 3.62 2.27 3.26
N GLY A 387 2.89 2.81 2.30
CA GLY A 387 2.26 4.11 2.47
C GLY A 387 3.19 5.30 2.20
N THR A 388 2.87 6.44 2.78
CA THR A 388 3.45 7.74 2.45
C THR A 388 4.55 8.22 3.41
N GLY A 389 4.74 7.55 4.54
CA GLY A 389 5.66 8.00 5.60
C GLY A 389 7.14 7.86 5.22
N ARG A 390 8.01 8.56 5.97
CA ARG A 390 9.46 8.37 5.81
C ARG A 390 9.87 6.95 6.17
N VAL A 391 10.90 6.46 5.51
CA VAL A 391 11.52 5.17 5.82
C VAL A 391 12.08 5.19 7.25
N SER A 392 11.65 4.24 8.05
CA SER A 392 12.00 4.12 9.47
C SER A 392 12.65 2.78 9.83
N ASN A 393 12.63 1.81 8.91
CA ASN A 393 13.25 0.51 9.16
C ASN A 393 13.78 -0.15 7.88
N ILE A 394 14.95 -0.79 7.99
CA ILE A 394 15.54 -1.67 6.97
C ILE A 394 15.98 -2.95 7.67
N ALA A 395 15.39 -4.09 7.30
CA ALA A 395 15.76 -5.40 7.85
C ALA A 395 16.57 -6.22 6.84
N GLY A 396 17.54 -6.99 7.32
CA GLY A 396 18.52 -7.71 6.50
C GLY A 396 18.02 -8.97 5.82
N GLN A 397 16.74 -9.31 5.95
CA GLN A 397 16.05 -10.40 5.24
C GLN A 397 16.72 -11.77 5.33
N GLY A 398 17.50 -12.01 6.39
CA GLY A 398 18.21 -13.27 6.61
C GLY A 398 19.52 -13.41 5.82
N PHE A 399 19.99 -12.38 5.11
CA PHE A 399 21.30 -12.39 4.47
C PHE A 399 22.42 -12.14 5.47
N ALA A 400 23.41 -13.04 5.54
CA ALA A 400 24.45 -13.03 6.58
C ALA A 400 25.31 -11.75 6.57
N LYS A 401 25.57 -11.20 5.38
CA LYS A 401 26.41 -10.02 5.18
C LYS A 401 25.64 -8.71 4.97
N ALA A 402 24.29 -8.72 5.04
CA ALA A 402 23.48 -7.53 4.83
C ALA A 402 23.89 -6.35 5.73
N LYS A 403 24.27 -6.64 7.01
CA LYS A 403 24.74 -5.62 7.95
C LYS A 403 25.92 -4.83 7.40
N ASP A 404 26.93 -5.50 6.90
CA ASP A 404 28.19 -4.87 6.49
C ASP A 404 27.94 -3.90 5.34
N PHE A 405 27.16 -4.32 4.33
CA PHE A 405 26.85 -3.52 3.15
C PHE A 405 25.87 -2.39 3.44
N ILE A 406 24.73 -2.68 4.06
CA ILE A 406 23.69 -1.65 4.33
C ILE A 406 24.24 -0.57 5.28
N THR A 407 24.99 -0.94 6.31
CA THR A 407 25.60 0.03 7.23
C THR A 407 26.57 0.95 6.50
N LYS A 408 27.47 0.38 5.67
CA LYS A 408 28.41 1.13 4.82
C LYS A 408 27.70 2.10 3.88
N TRP A 409 26.61 1.68 3.22
CA TRP A 409 25.88 2.53 2.30
C TRP A 409 25.09 3.64 3.02
N LEU A 410 24.63 3.39 4.24
CA LEU A 410 23.95 4.39 5.06
C LEU A 410 24.90 5.47 5.60
N GLU A 411 26.21 5.27 5.62
CA GLU A 411 27.17 6.25 6.12
C GLU A 411 27.14 7.58 5.35
N LYS A 412 26.81 7.55 4.04
CA LYS A 412 26.71 8.73 3.19
C LYS A 412 25.33 9.42 3.27
N VAL A 413 24.34 8.75 3.86
CA VAL A 413 23.00 9.33 4.04
C VAL A 413 23.06 10.41 5.13
N PRO A 414 22.51 11.62 4.91
CA PRO A 414 22.48 12.67 5.89
C PRO A 414 21.87 12.23 7.24
N ASP A 415 22.45 12.72 8.32
CA ASP A 415 22.03 12.35 9.69
C ASP A 415 20.55 12.63 9.97
N THR A 416 20.00 13.68 9.38
CA THR A 416 18.58 14.03 9.47
C THR A 416 17.65 12.95 8.91
N ILE A 417 18.15 12.10 8.02
CA ILE A 417 17.43 10.96 7.45
C ILE A 417 17.87 9.67 8.15
N LYS A 418 19.17 9.39 8.18
CA LYS A 418 19.75 8.15 8.68
C LYS A 418 19.37 7.86 10.14
N ASN A 419 19.43 8.86 11.03
CA ASN A 419 19.19 8.68 12.46
C ASN A 419 17.77 8.25 12.82
N GLN A 420 16.85 8.28 11.86
CA GLN A 420 15.47 7.82 12.04
C GLN A 420 15.27 6.38 11.57
N ILE A 421 16.29 5.78 10.94
CA ILE A 421 16.20 4.43 10.37
C ILE A 421 16.71 3.41 11.36
N LYS A 422 15.81 2.56 11.83
CA LYS A 422 16.19 1.36 12.59
C LYS A 422 16.62 0.26 11.63
N THR A 423 17.74 -0.38 11.93
CA THR A 423 18.20 -1.56 11.17
C THR A 423 18.10 -2.81 12.02
N THR A 424 17.72 -3.94 11.40
CA THR A 424 17.60 -5.23 12.08
C THR A 424 18.32 -6.30 11.26
N PHE A 425 19.43 -6.83 11.81
CA PHE A 425 20.27 -7.82 11.14
C PHE A 425 20.46 -9.08 12.00
N PRO A 426 20.49 -10.29 11.37
CA PRO A 426 20.26 -10.54 9.95
C PRO A 426 18.79 -10.36 9.56
N GLY A 427 17.86 -10.20 10.51
CA GLY A 427 16.42 -10.19 10.29
C GLY A 427 15.87 -11.56 9.86
N SER A 428 14.57 -11.64 9.66
CA SER A 428 13.89 -12.81 9.11
C SER A 428 13.60 -12.57 7.63
N PRO A 429 13.76 -13.58 6.75
CA PRO A 429 13.43 -13.44 5.34
C PRO A 429 11.92 -13.23 5.17
N GLY A 430 11.53 -12.26 4.34
CA GLY A 430 10.14 -12.00 4.01
C GLY A 430 9.57 -13.09 3.10
N GLY A 431 8.47 -13.69 3.52
CA GLY A 431 7.77 -14.74 2.77
C GLY A 431 6.57 -14.23 1.95
N GLY A 432 6.38 -12.92 1.88
CA GLY A 432 5.24 -12.25 1.22
C GLY A 432 5.08 -10.83 1.75
N GLY A 433 3.99 -10.17 1.37
CA GLY A 433 3.63 -8.83 1.82
C GLY A 433 4.13 -7.71 0.92
N SER A 434 5.05 -7.94 -0.01
CA SER A 434 5.40 -7.09 -1.14
C SER A 434 6.45 -7.75 -2.04
N ASP A 435 6.75 -7.16 -3.19
CA ASP A 435 7.53 -7.72 -4.30
C ASP A 435 8.97 -8.12 -3.97
N TYR A 436 9.63 -7.46 -2.98
CA TYR A 436 10.97 -7.88 -2.55
C TYR A 436 11.02 -9.36 -2.13
N ALA A 437 9.89 -9.90 -1.64
CA ALA A 437 9.80 -11.29 -1.20
C ALA A 437 10.00 -12.29 -2.34
N SER A 438 9.64 -11.94 -3.58
CA SER A 438 9.92 -12.76 -4.77
C SER A 438 11.43 -12.94 -4.97
N PHE A 439 12.20 -11.88 -4.79
CA PHE A 439 13.67 -11.87 -4.90
C PHE A 439 14.33 -12.61 -3.74
N VAL A 440 13.88 -12.35 -2.50
CA VAL A 440 14.36 -13.05 -1.30
C VAL A 440 14.15 -14.55 -1.44
N ALA A 441 12.97 -14.99 -1.87
CA ALA A 441 12.67 -16.41 -2.07
C ALA A 441 13.61 -17.06 -3.09
N ALA A 442 13.99 -16.32 -4.15
CA ALA A 442 14.97 -16.77 -5.15
C ALA A 442 16.44 -16.69 -4.66
N GLY A 443 16.67 -16.22 -3.42
CA GLY A 443 18.02 -16.08 -2.84
C GLY A 443 18.76 -14.82 -3.25
N ALA A 444 18.07 -13.83 -3.84
CA ALA A 444 18.65 -12.55 -4.24
C ALA A 444 18.42 -11.46 -3.18
N PRO A 445 19.37 -10.53 -2.96
CA PRO A 445 19.32 -9.54 -1.89
C PRO A 445 18.28 -8.45 -2.17
N GLY A 446 17.06 -8.65 -1.68
CA GLY A 446 15.94 -7.71 -1.74
C GLY A 446 15.58 -7.18 -0.36
N PHE A 447 15.48 -5.85 -0.23
CA PHE A 447 15.20 -5.21 1.06
C PHE A 447 14.00 -4.27 0.96
N SER A 448 13.09 -4.36 1.94
CA SER A 448 12.01 -3.40 2.09
C SER A 448 12.53 -2.12 2.77
N LEU A 449 12.22 -0.98 2.17
CA LEU A 449 12.34 0.34 2.78
C LEU A 449 11.03 0.62 3.54
N SER A 450 10.93 0.06 4.77
CA SER A 450 9.69 0.14 5.54
C SER A 450 9.46 1.52 6.13
N SER A 451 8.31 2.10 5.86
CA SER A 451 7.93 3.47 6.23
C SER A 451 7.19 3.55 7.56
N ASN A 452 7.13 4.75 8.15
CA ASN A 452 6.21 5.07 9.22
C ASN A 452 4.76 4.91 8.76
N SER A 453 3.93 4.36 9.64
CA SER A 453 2.60 3.88 9.26
C SER A 453 1.64 4.97 8.78
N TRP A 454 1.59 6.15 9.41
CA TRP A 454 0.54 7.17 9.16
C TRP A 454 -0.86 6.57 9.11
N ASP A 455 -1.08 5.52 9.93
CA ASP A 455 -2.33 4.73 9.93
C ASP A 455 -2.69 4.09 8.58
N TYR A 456 -1.68 3.82 7.75
CA TYR A 456 -1.81 3.19 6.42
C TYR A 456 -2.77 1.99 6.42
N SER A 457 -2.54 1.02 7.32
CA SER A 457 -3.34 -0.20 7.38
C SER A 457 -4.82 0.02 7.68
N THR A 458 -5.16 1.16 8.31
CA THR A 458 -6.53 1.48 8.74
C THR A 458 -7.26 2.35 7.74
N TYR A 459 -6.60 3.42 7.26
CA TYR A 459 -7.33 4.47 6.53
C TYR A 459 -7.08 4.48 5.03
N THR A 460 -5.99 3.88 4.55
CA THR A 460 -5.65 3.97 3.13
C THR A 460 -5.41 2.62 2.47
N TRP A 461 -4.74 1.66 3.11
CA TRP A 461 -4.46 0.34 2.55
C TRP A 461 -5.73 -0.35 2.05
N HIS A 462 -5.85 -0.51 0.72
CA HIS A 462 -6.99 -1.10 -0.01
C HIS A 462 -8.33 -0.38 0.21
N THR A 463 -8.35 0.91 0.62
CA THR A 463 -9.62 1.58 0.95
C THR A 463 -10.14 2.48 -0.17
N ASN A 464 -11.44 2.83 -0.06
CA ASN A 464 -12.10 3.83 -0.89
C ASN A 464 -11.61 5.27 -0.60
N ARG A 465 -10.63 5.47 0.31
CA ARG A 465 -10.09 6.76 0.71
C ARG A 465 -8.61 6.93 0.35
N ASP A 466 -8.00 6.00 -0.35
CA ASP A 466 -6.60 6.08 -0.76
C ASP A 466 -6.42 6.97 -1.99
N THR A 467 -6.48 8.28 -1.76
CA THR A 467 -6.48 9.37 -2.75
C THR A 467 -5.28 10.30 -2.58
N TYR A 468 -5.00 11.13 -3.59
CA TYR A 468 -3.88 12.08 -3.66
C TYR A 468 -3.63 12.87 -2.36
N ASP A 469 -4.70 13.34 -1.72
CA ASP A 469 -4.66 14.14 -0.48
C ASP A 469 -4.14 13.38 0.76
N LYS A 470 -3.85 12.08 0.62
CA LYS A 470 -3.23 11.26 1.67
C LYS A 470 -1.70 11.22 1.57
N LEU A 471 -1.10 11.83 0.54
CA LEU A 471 0.34 11.84 0.35
C LEU A 471 1.02 12.91 1.22
N ALA A 472 2.05 12.49 1.96
CA ALA A 472 2.93 13.36 2.73
C ALA A 472 4.21 13.60 1.93
N PHE A 473 4.21 14.57 1.01
CA PHE A 473 5.28 14.78 0.05
C PHE A 473 6.65 15.02 0.67
N ASP A 474 6.75 15.71 1.80
CA ASP A 474 8.03 15.97 2.47
C ASP A 474 8.65 14.67 3.02
N GLU A 475 7.81 13.72 3.45
CA GLU A 475 8.25 12.38 3.84
C GLU A 475 8.77 11.62 2.61
N ILE A 476 8.05 11.67 1.49
CA ILE A 476 8.44 11.01 0.23
C ILE A 476 9.73 11.62 -0.34
N LYS A 477 9.91 12.96 -0.29
CA LYS A 477 11.17 13.64 -0.69
C LYS A 477 12.37 13.10 0.09
N SER A 478 12.20 12.89 1.40
CA SER A 478 13.22 12.27 2.26
C SER A 478 13.57 10.85 1.80
N ASN A 479 12.56 10.07 1.41
CA ASN A 479 12.74 8.71 0.91
C ASN A 479 13.43 8.67 -0.46
N VAL A 480 13.13 9.63 -1.34
CA VAL A 480 13.84 9.81 -2.63
C VAL A 480 15.34 10.04 -2.42
N VAL A 481 15.69 10.93 -1.48
CA VAL A 481 17.09 11.19 -1.13
C VAL A 481 17.77 9.93 -0.62
N LEU A 482 17.13 9.21 0.30
CA LEU A 482 17.63 7.95 0.85
C LEU A 482 17.88 6.93 -0.26
N ALA A 483 16.88 6.68 -1.11
CA ALA A 483 16.96 5.68 -2.17
C ALA A 483 18.04 6.04 -3.20
N ALA A 484 18.14 7.30 -3.61
CA ALA A 484 19.17 7.75 -4.55
C ALA A 484 20.59 7.53 -4.00
N ILE A 485 20.82 7.83 -2.71
CA ILE A 485 22.13 7.64 -2.08
C ILE A 485 22.43 6.15 -1.91
N LEU A 486 21.46 5.33 -1.48
CA LEU A 486 21.66 3.88 -1.36
C LEU A 486 22.00 3.24 -2.71
N VAL A 487 21.31 3.63 -3.79
CA VAL A 487 21.61 3.16 -5.16
C VAL A 487 22.98 3.60 -5.61
N TYR A 488 23.34 4.89 -5.41
CA TYR A 488 24.66 5.42 -5.73
C TYR A 488 25.76 4.62 -5.01
N MET A 489 25.65 4.43 -3.71
CA MET A 489 26.62 3.70 -2.92
C MET A 489 26.72 2.23 -3.32
N ALA A 490 25.59 1.58 -3.61
CA ALA A 490 25.57 0.20 -4.07
C ALA A 490 26.20 0.04 -5.48
N CYS A 491 26.07 1.05 -6.35
CA CYS A 491 26.73 1.07 -7.66
C CYS A 491 28.23 1.29 -7.54
N GLU A 492 28.67 2.17 -6.62
CA GLU A 492 30.09 2.50 -6.42
C GLU A 492 30.86 1.44 -5.62
N ASP A 493 30.17 0.59 -4.86
CA ASP A 493 30.81 -0.43 -4.05
C ASP A 493 31.65 -1.39 -4.93
N PRO A 494 32.97 -1.53 -4.70
CA PRO A 494 33.81 -2.44 -5.48
C PRO A 494 33.38 -3.91 -5.30
N GLU A 495 32.80 -4.24 -4.15
CA GLU A 495 32.38 -5.60 -3.81
C GLU A 495 30.92 -5.84 -4.18
N LYS A 496 30.62 -7.08 -4.57
CA LYS A 496 29.24 -7.55 -4.72
C LYS A 496 28.75 -8.12 -3.40
N MET A 497 27.54 -7.75 -2.98
CA MET A 497 26.93 -8.32 -1.77
C MET A 497 26.78 -9.83 -1.90
N PRO A 498 27.35 -10.62 -0.97
CA PRO A 498 27.17 -12.07 -0.95
C PRO A 498 25.74 -12.45 -0.63
N THR A 499 25.31 -13.59 -1.17
CA THR A 499 23.94 -14.10 -1.00
C THR A 499 23.84 -15.19 0.08
N ASP A 500 24.90 -15.30 0.91
CA ASP A 500 24.93 -16.28 2.01
C ASP A 500 23.82 -16.06 3.00
N LYS A 501 23.12 -17.14 3.33
CA LYS A 501 22.03 -17.15 4.29
C LYS A 501 22.58 -17.22 5.70
N ALA A 502 21.98 -16.46 6.63
CA ALA A 502 22.32 -16.55 8.04
C ALA A 502 21.94 -17.93 8.60
N THR A 503 22.78 -18.45 9.49
CA THR A 503 22.57 -19.76 10.14
C THR A 503 21.42 -19.74 11.13
N SER A 504 21.06 -18.56 11.68
CA SER A 504 19.92 -18.34 12.55
C SER A 504 19.09 -17.18 12.00
N LEU A 505 17.81 -17.45 11.73
CA LEU A 505 16.86 -16.47 11.14
C LEU A 505 15.95 -15.82 12.19
N GLY A 506 16.12 -16.15 13.47
CA GLY A 506 15.23 -15.68 14.53
C GLY A 506 13.85 -16.36 14.50
N VAL A 507 12.87 -15.68 15.08
CA VAL A 507 11.50 -16.18 15.20
C VAL A 507 10.59 -15.36 14.28
N ASN A 508 9.71 -16.03 13.56
CA ASN A 508 8.67 -15.36 12.78
C ASN A 508 7.67 -14.67 13.73
N PRO A 509 7.55 -13.34 13.72
CA PRO A 509 6.74 -12.61 14.69
C PRO A 509 5.23 -12.91 14.57
N ARG A 510 4.77 -13.41 13.41
CA ARG A 510 3.36 -13.75 13.18
C ARG A 510 2.98 -15.11 13.76
N THR A 511 3.90 -16.08 13.68
CA THR A 511 3.62 -17.48 14.07
C THR A 511 4.25 -17.89 15.39
N GLY A 512 5.23 -17.12 15.90
CA GLY A 512 6.04 -17.48 17.07
C GLY A 512 6.99 -18.67 16.84
N GLN A 513 7.07 -19.21 15.62
CA GLN A 513 7.92 -20.34 15.25
C GLN A 513 9.27 -19.87 14.70
N PRO A 514 10.32 -20.71 14.72
CA PRO A 514 11.58 -20.39 14.04
C PRO A 514 11.30 -20.01 12.57
N ALA A 515 11.89 -18.89 12.13
CA ALA A 515 11.76 -18.46 10.75
C ALA A 515 12.50 -19.42 9.82
N THR A 516 11.90 -19.72 8.67
CA THR A 516 12.49 -20.53 7.61
C THR A 516 12.68 -19.69 6.34
N TRP A 517 13.61 -20.09 5.50
CA TRP A 517 13.78 -19.43 4.22
C TRP A 517 12.55 -19.71 3.32
N PRO A 518 11.95 -18.69 2.69
CA PRO A 518 10.77 -18.90 1.85
C PRO A 518 11.12 -19.69 0.59
N THR A 519 10.19 -20.52 0.15
CA THR A 519 10.28 -21.21 -1.13
C THR A 519 9.73 -20.31 -2.24
N PRO A 520 10.39 -20.25 -3.42
CA PRO A 520 9.86 -19.53 -4.57
C PRO A 520 8.47 -20.02 -4.96
N VAL A 521 7.57 -19.09 -5.22
CA VAL A 521 6.20 -19.37 -5.69
C VAL A 521 6.12 -18.92 -7.14
N LYS A 522 5.54 -19.78 -8.00
CA LYS A 522 5.37 -19.47 -9.42
C LYS A 522 4.34 -18.35 -9.63
N ALA A 523 4.58 -17.54 -10.66
CA ALA A 523 3.62 -16.54 -11.10
C ALA A 523 2.34 -17.21 -11.64
N ASN A 524 1.17 -16.66 -11.26
CA ASN A 524 -0.08 -16.98 -11.96
C ASN A 524 -0.16 -16.11 -13.22
N ARG A 525 0.21 -16.68 -14.35
CA ARG A 525 0.28 -15.97 -15.64
C ARG A 525 -1.06 -15.85 -16.37
N LYS A 526 -2.13 -16.43 -15.83
CA LYS A 526 -3.47 -16.37 -16.40
C LYS A 526 -4.49 -16.37 -15.25
N GLY A 527 -4.79 -15.19 -14.72
CA GLY A 527 -5.60 -15.06 -13.52
C GLY A 527 -6.94 -14.36 -13.73
N GLY A 528 -7.74 -14.37 -12.65
CA GLY A 528 -9.05 -13.72 -12.61
C GLY A 528 -10.18 -14.43 -13.37
N VAL A 529 -9.98 -15.65 -13.83
CA VAL A 529 -10.97 -16.41 -14.65
C VAL A 529 -11.61 -17.61 -13.92
N ASP A 530 -11.19 -17.93 -12.69
CA ASP A 530 -11.66 -19.07 -11.90
C ASP A 530 -12.92 -18.77 -11.07
#